data_994a20e7b490d7f04baa76a63b1d56fe
#
_entry.id   994a20e7b490d7f04baa76a63b1d56fe
#
_cell.length_a   1.000
_cell.length_b   1.000
_cell.length_c   1.000
_cell.angle_alpha   90.00
_cell.angle_beta   90.00
_cell.angle_gamma   90.00
#
_symmetry.space_group_name_H-M   'P 1'
#
loop_
_entity.id
_entity.type
_entity.pdbx_description
1 polymer ?
#
loop_
_entity_poly.entity_id
_entity_poly.type
_entity_poly.pdbx_seq_one_letter_code
_entity_poly.pdbx_strand_id
1 'polypeptide(L)'
;MDSSYEVVTDNDKYLSIRINTTVTMASGSQYVKIFTIDKATGNVVTLKELLQNNQDTLTAISDNIKEQMAQQMASDENIVYFYNSDMPEDDFKELTGEESYYFNDKGELVIAFNEYDVAPGYMGAVDFTIPAAVSGIPAQ
;
A
#
# COMPACT_ATOMS: atom_id res chain seq x y z
N MET A 1 18.08 16.13 0.03
CA MET A 1 17.30 14.89 0.07
C MET A 1 17.64 14.10 1.32
N ASP A 2 16.65 13.85 2.15
CA ASP A 2 16.82 13.13 3.40
C ASP A 2 16.12 11.78 3.33
N SER A 3 16.77 10.74 3.82
CA SER A 3 16.21 9.40 3.87
C SER A 3 16.33 8.83 5.28
N SER A 4 15.31 8.13 5.71
CA SER A 4 15.31 7.39 6.96
C SER A 4 14.66 6.04 6.73
N TYR A 5 14.91 5.10 7.63
CA TYR A 5 14.29 3.79 7.53
C TYR A 5 13.75 3.36 8.89
N GLU A 6 12.77 2.46 8.85
CA GLU A 6 12.23 1.85 10.05
C GLU A 6 11.77 0.44 9.73
N VAL A 7 11.81 -0.43 10.74
CA VAL A 7 11.29 -1.79 10.62
C VAL A 7 9.80 -1.73 10.95
N VAL A 8 8.95 -2.06 9.98
CA VAL A 8 7.49 -2.01 10.14
C VAL A 8 6.87 -3.40 10.31
N THR A 9 7.60 -4.44 9.94
CA THR A 9 7.20 -5.83 10.18
C THR A 9 8.45 -6.63 10.56
N ASP A 10 8.36 -7.38 11.65
CA ASP A 10 9.41 -8.31 12.06
C ASP A 10 8.73 -9.48 12.77
N ASN A 11 8.44 -10.53 12.01
CA ASN A 11 7.82 -11.75 12.54
C ASN A 11 8.64 -12.97 12.11
N ASP A 12 8.14 -14.17 12.37
CA ASP A 12 8.87 -15.40 12.10
C ASP A 12 9.16 -15.62 10.61
N LYS A 13 8.35 -15.06 9.73
CA LYS A 13 8.46 -15.27 8.28
C LYS A 13 9.01 -14.08 7.53
N TYR A 14 8.70 -12.87 7.96
CA TYR A 14 8.93 -11.67 7.16
C TYR A 14 9.59 -10.56 7.95
N LEU A 15 10.45 -9.82 7.25
CA LEU A 15 11.01 -8.55 7.74
C LEU A 15 10.66 -7.50 6.70
N SER A 16 9.92 -6.46 7.09
CA SER A 16 9.60 -5.35 6.20
C SER A 16 10.30 -4.09 6.68
N ILE A 17 11.00 -3.44 5.76
CA ILE A 17 11.74 -2.20 6.02
C ILE A 17 11.10 -1.09 5.20
N ARG A 18 10.65 -0.04 5.88
CA ARG A 18 10.10 1.14 5.25
C ARG A 18 11.18 2.19 5.11
N ILE A 19 11.41 2.63 3.89
CA ILE A 19 12.34 3.71 3.59
C ILE A 19 11.54 4.96 3.25
N ASN A 20 11.72 6.00 4.06
CA ASN A 20 11.06 7.29 3.86
C ASN A 20 12.09 8.23 3.27
N THR A 21 11.80 8.79 2.11
CA THR A 21 12.68 9.75 1.44
C THR A 21 11.94 11.07 1.28
N THR A 22 12.53 12.15 1.78
CA THR A 22 12.00 13.50 1.61
C THR A 22 12.88 14.24 0.63
N VAL A 23 12.28 14.74 -0.45
CA VAL A 23 12.95 15.56 -1.45
C VAL A 23 12.60 17.02 -1.16
N THR A 24 13.59 17.78 -0.71
CA THR A 24 13.40 19.20 -0.36
C THR A 24 13.51 20.09 -1.58
N MET A 25 12.65 19.85 -2.55
CA MET A 25 12.48 20.76 -3.68
C MET A 25 11.20 21.59 -3.44
N ALA A 26 10.83 22.42 -4.37
CA ALA A 26 9.77 23.43 -4.20
C ALA A 26 8.47 22.93 -3.54
N SER A 27 8.14 21.66 -3.62
CA SER A 27 6.92 21.10 -3.04
C SER A 27 7.13 20.21 -1.82
N GLY A 28 8.39 19.87 -1.46
CA GLY A 28 8.67 19.01 -0.32
C GLY A 28 8.10 17.61 -0.44
N SER A 29 8.22 16.98 -1.60
CA SER A 29 7.64 15.66 -1.86
C SER A 29 8.22 14.56 -0.98
N GLN A 30 7.37 13.67 -0.50
CA GLN A 30 7.76 12.50 0.28
C GLN A 30 7.50 11.23 -0.51
N TYR A 31 8.47 10.31 -0.45
CA TYR A 31 8.36 9.00 -1.09
C TYR A 31 8.55 7.91 -0.06
N VAL A 32 7.74 6.88 -0.13
CA VAL A 32 7.82 5.72 0.73
C VAL A 32 8.05 4.48 -0.13
N LYS A 33 9.02 3.68 0.26
CA LYS A 33 9.25 2.37 -0.36
C LYS A 33 9.39 1.35 0.76
N ILE A 34 8.68 0.24 0.66
CA ILE A 34 8.73 -0.83 1.66
C ILE A 34 9.24 -2.09 0.97
N PHE A 35 10.30 -2.66 1.53
CA PHE A 35 10.85 -3.94 1.09
C PHE A 35 10.49 -4.99 2.11
N THR A 36 9.85 -6.06 1.67
CA THR A 36 9.54 -7.21 2.54
C THR A 36 10.45 -8.35 2.14
N ILE A 37 11.16 -8.89 3.13
CA ILE A 37 12.15 -9.95 2.94
C ILE A 37 11.61 -11.23 3.56
N ASP A 38 11.68 -12.33 2.81
CA ASP A 38 11.39 -13.66 3.30
C ASP A 38 12.61 -14.12 4.12
N LYS A 39 12.44 -14.32 5.41
CA LYS A 39 13.54 -14.70 6.30
C LYS A 39 14.12 -16.09 6.00
N ALA A 40 13.32 -16.97 5.40
CA ALA A 40 13.77 -18.31 5.06
C ALA A 40 14.75 -18.31 3.88
N THR A 41 14.54 -17.41 2.91
CA THR A 41 15.35 -17.35 1.69
C THR A 41 16.29 -16.16 1.63
N GLY A 42 15.98 -15.10 2.38
CA GLY A 42 16.70 -13.83 2.33
C GLY A 42 16.38 -12.99 1.12
N ASN A 43 15.36 -13.35 0.35
CA ASN A 43 14.97 -12.65 -0.87
C ASN A 43 13.84 -11.66 -0.61
N VAL A 44 13.83 -10.57 -1.40
CA VAL A 44 12.72 -9.62 -1.40
C VAL A 44 11.52 -10.28 -2.06
N VAL A 45 10.35 -10.16 -1.43
CA VAL A 45 9.10 -10.72 -1.94
C VAL A 45 8.21 -9.57 -2.39
N THR A 46 7.84 -9.54 -3.66
CA THR A 46 6.89 -8.55 -4.18
C THR A 46 5.47 -8.93 -3.74
N LEU A 47 4.54 -7.98 -3.81
CA LEU A 47 3.14 -8.26 -3.48
C LEU A 47 2.60 -9.38 -4.35
N LYS A 48 2.91 -9.36 -5.63
CA LYS A 48 2.50 -10.40 -6.57
C LYS A 48 3.02 -11.77 -6.17
N GLU A 49 4.28 -11.85 -5.74
CA GLU A 49 4.87 -13.10 -5.26
C GLU A 49 4.23 -13.55 -3.96
N LEU A 50 3.94 -12.62 -3.05
CA LEU A 50 3.26 -12.90 -1.79
C LEU A 50 1.90 -13.56 -2.05
N LEU A 51 1.18 -13.11 -3.08
CA LEU A 51 -0.13 -13.63 -3.47
C LEU A 51 -0.01 -14.82 -4.42
N GLN A 52 1.19 -15.39 -4.59
CA GLN A 52 1.45 -16.56 -5.43
C GLN A 52 1.03 -16.36 -6.89
N ASN A 53 1.21 -15.13 -7.38
CA ASN A 53 0.84 -14.73 -8.75
C ASN A 53 -0.65 -14.94 -9.06
N ASN A 54 -1.50 -14.92 -8.04
CA ASN A 54 -2.94 -15.12 -8.20
C ASN A 54 -3.60 -13.79 -8.57
N GLN A 55 -3.98 -13.64 -9.83
CA GLN A 55 -4.60 -12.43 -10.35
C GLN A 55 -5.98 -12.19 -9.70
N ASP A 56 -6.73 -13.23 -9.40
CA ASP A 56 -8.04 -13.10 -8.78
C ASP A 56 -7.95 -12.48 -7.38
N THR A 57 -6.93 -12.86 -6.62
CA THR A 57 -6.68 -12.27 -5.30
C THR A 57 -6.27 -10.80 -5.43
N LEU A 58 -5.42 -10.50 -6.41
CA LEU A 58 -5.00 -9.12 -6.65
C LEU A 58 -6.20 -8.24 -7.02
N THR A 59 -7.09 -8.75 -7.85
CA THR A 59 -8.32 -8.06 -8.23
C THR A 59 -9.24 -7.86 -7.02
N ALA A 60 -9.39 -8.88 -6.17
CA ALA A 60 -10.21 -8.79 -4.97
C ALA A 60 -9.69 -7.72 -4.00
N ILE A 61 -8.36 -7.64 -3.83
CA ILE A 61 -7.74 -6.61 -2.99
C ILE A 61 -7.96 -5.23 -3.61
N SER A 62 -7.80 -5.11 -4.92
CA SER A 62 -8.03 -3.85 -5.63
C SER A 62 -9.47 -3.35 -5.45
N ASP A 63 -10.44 -4.25 -5.57
CA ASP A 63 -11.85 -3.91 -5.37
C ASP A 63 -12.14 -3.51 -3.92
N ASN A 64 -11.50 -4.17 -2.96
CA ASN A 64 -11.63 -3.82 -1.55
C ASN A 64 -11.08 -2.42 -1.27
N ILE A 65 -9.94 -2.07 -1.87
CA ILE A 65 -9.38 -0.73 -1.74
C ILE A 65 -10.34 0.32 -2.30
N LYS A 66 -10.94 0.07 -3.46
CA LYS A 66 -11.92 0.97 -4.07
C LYS A 66 -13.14 1.16 -3.17
N GLU A 67 -13.61 0.07 -2.55
CA GLU A 67 -14.72 0.13 -1.60
C GLU A 67 -14.36 0.98 -0.38
N GLN A 68 -13.16 0.80 0.17
CA GLN A 68 -12.67 1.61 1.28
C GLN A 68 -12.61 3.08 0.90
N MET A 69 -12.10 3.39 -0.30
CA MET A 69 -12.05 4.76 -0.82
C MET A 69 -13.45 5.38 -0.88
N ALA A 70 -14.41 4.65 -1.44
CA ALA A 70 -15.78 5.14 -1.57
C ALA A 70 -16.42 5.38 -0.20
N GLN A 71 -16.21 4.47 0.74
CA GLN A 71 -16.76 4.61 2.10
C GLN A 71 -16.16 5.80 2.83
N GLN A 72 -14.85 6.00 2.72
CA GLN A 72 -14.18 7.13 3.37
C GLN A 72 -14.63 8.46 2.77
N MET A 73 -14.76 8.55 1.45
CA MET A 73 -15.22 9.76 0.80
C MET A 73 -16.68 10.08 1.15
N ALA A 74 -17.49 9.05 1.36
CA ALA A 74 -18.88 9.23 1.76
C ALA A 74 -19.02 9.71 3.22
N SER A 75 -18.06 9.36 4.07
CA SER A 75 -18.08 9.70 5.49
C SER A 75 -17.44 11.05 5.80
N ASP A 76 -16.54 11.54 4.94
CA ASP A 76 -15.81 12.79 5.18
C ASP A 76 -15.54 13.49 3.84
N GLU A 77 -16.12 14.67 3.67
CA GLU A 77 -15.99 15.45 2.43
C GLU A 77 -14.56 15.95 2.18
N ASN A 78 -13.71 15.96 3.19
CA ASN A 78 -12.31 16.36 3.06
C ASN A 78 -11.41 15.24 2.54
N ILE A 79 -11.91 14.01 2.53
CA ILE A 79 -11.17 12.87 2.00
C ILE A 79 -11.45 12.73 0.51
N VAL A 80 -10.39 12.75 -0.30
CA VAL A 80 -10.50 12.61 -1.75
C VAL A 80 -9.50 11.57 -2.24
N TYR A 81 -9.99 10.63 -3.03
CA TYR A 81 -9.16 9.66 -3.73
C TYR A 81 -9.39 9.75 -5.23
N PHE A 82 -8.41 9.29 -6.00
CA PHE A 82 -8.57 9.16 -7.45
C PHE A 82 -9.42 7.92 -7.74
N TYR A 83 -10.70 8.05 -7.50
CA TYR A 83 -11.68 6.99 -7.71
C TYR A 83 -13.01 7.61 -8.09
N ASN A 84 -13.52 7.22 -9.27
CA ASN A 84 -14.77 7.74 -9.81
C ASN A 84 -14.74 9.27 -9.92
N SER A 85 -13.58 9.79 -10.32
CA SER A 85 -13.35 11.24 -10.43
C SER A 85 -13.73 11.78 -11.81
N ASP A 86 -13.59 13.09 -11.98
CA ASP A 86 -13.82 13.74 -13.27
C ASP A 86 -12.71 13.41 -14.29
N MET A 87 -11.62 12.81 -13.84
CA MET A 87 -10.49 12.43 -14.70
C MET A 87 -10.25 10.92 -14.60
N PRO A 88 -11.08 10.10 -15.30
CA PRO A 88 -11.03 8.64 -15.15
C PRO A 88 -9.67 8.02 -15.48
N GLU A 89 -8.87 8.63 -16.33
CA GLU A 89 -7.54 8.12 -16.66
C GLU A 89 -6.56 8.16 -15.48
N ASP A 90 -6.81 9.03 -14.49
CA ASP A 90 -6.00 9.15 -13.30
C ASP A 90 -6.52 8.30 -12.15
N ASP A 91 -7.71 7.73 -12.29
CA ASP A 91 -8.32 6.93 -11.23
C ASP A 91 -7.58 5.63 -10.99
N PHE A 92 -7.56 5.22 -9.72
CA PHE A 92 -7.04 3.92 -9.34
C PHE A 92 -7.88 2.80 -9.97
N LYS A 93 -7.24 1.88 -10.68
CA LYS A 93 -7.92 0.79 -11.38
C LYS A 93 -7.66 -0.56 -10.76
N GLU A 94 -6.40 -0.95 -10.68
CA GLU A 94 -6.02 -2.26 -10.17
C GLU A 94 -4.57 -2.24 -9.71
N LEU A 95 -4.25 -3.06 -8.71
CA LEU A 95 -2.88 -3.23 -8.24
C LEU A 95 -2.03 -3.90 -9.32
N THR A 96 -0.78 -3.49 -9.42
CA THR A 96 0.18 -4.08 -10.38
C THR A 96 0.86 -5.32 -9.80
N GLY A 97 0.88 -5.44 -8.48
CA GLY A 97 1.60 -6.50 -7.79
C GLY A 97 2.98 -6.07 -7.29
N GLU A 98 3.36 -4.83 -7.54
CA GLU A 98 4.66 -4.29 -7.11
C GLU A 98 4.51 -3.16 -6.09
N GLU A 99 3.32 -2.92 -5.60
CA GLU A 99 3.05 -1.92 -4.56
C GLU A 99 3.80 -2.25 -3.27
N SER A 100 4.11 -1.22 -2.51
CA SER A 100 4.68 -1.39 -1.17
C SER A 100 3.64 -1.98 -0.23
N TYR A 101 4.04 -2.90 0.62
CA TYR A 101 3.15 -3.51 1.61
C TYR A 101 3.93 -3.92 2.85
N TYR A 102 3.20 -4.14 3.94
CA TYR A 102 3.77 -4.67 5.17
C TYR A 102 2.66 -5.34 5.97
N PHE A 103 3.00 -5.94 7.10
CA PHE A 103 2.02 -6.50 8.03
C PHE A 103 2.02 -5.65 9.29
N ASN A 104 0.82 -5.22 9.72
CA ASN A 104 0.70 -4.38 10.91
C ASN A 104 0.83 -5.21 12.20
N ASP A 105 0.66 -4.55 13.36
CA ASP A 105 0.79 -5.22 14.67
C ASP A 105 -0.19 -6.37 14.86
N LYS A 106 -1.29 -6.36 14.14
CA LYS A 106 -2.29 -7.45 14.18
C LYS A 106 -2.02 -8.53 13.15
N GLY A 107 -0.93 -8.40 12.39
CA GLY A 107 -0.59 -9.35 11.33
C GLY A 107 -1.40 -9.20 10.06
N GLU A 108 -2.13 -8.09 9.92
CA GLU A 108 -2.93 -7.84 8.73
C GLU A 108 -2.08 -7.23 7.61
N LEU A 109 -2.39 -7.59 6.37
CA LEU A 109 -1.72 -7.02 5.20
C LEU A 109 -2.13 -5.55 5.02
N VAL A 110 -1.14 -4.67 4.85
CA VAL A 110 -1.37 -3.24 4.59
C VAL A 110 -0.69 -2.89 3.27
N ILE A 111 -1.44 -2.27 2.37
CA ILE A 111 -0.91 -1.79 1.09
C ILE A 111 -0.65 -0.29 1.24
N ALA A 112 0.57 0.14 0.95
CA ALA A 112 1.00 1.52 1.10
C ALA A 112 1.19 2.18 -0.27
N PHE A 113 0.63 3.39 -0.40
CA PHE A 113 0.76 4.20 -1.62
C PHE A 113 1.51 5.48 -1.33
N ASN A 114 2.28 5.94 -2.30
CA ASN A 114 2.96 7.21 -2.23
C ASN A 114 2.00 8.37 -2.47
N GLU A 115 2.45 9.55 -2.07
CA GLU A 115 1.78 10.81 -2.39
C GLU A 115 1.52 10.86 -3.89
N TYR A 116 0.32 11.27 -4.28
CA TYR A 116 -0.17 11.34 -5.66
C TYR A 116 -0.48 10.01 -6.36
N ASP A 117 -0.18 8.88 -5.74
CA ASP A 117 -0.48 7.57 -6.38
C ASP A 117 -1.98 7.35 -6.55
N VAL A 118 -2.75 7.61 -5.50
CA VAL A 118 -4.20 7.36 -5.50
C VAL A 118 -5.01 8.52 -4.94
N ALA A 119 -4.37 9.61 -4.55
CA ALA A 119 -5.02 10.76 -3.92
C ALA A 119 -4.24 12.05 -4.19
N PRO A 120 -4.90 13.22 -4.08
CA PRO A 120 -4.20 14.50 -4.20
C PRO A 120 -3.09 14.65 -3.15
N GLY A 121 -2.11 15.51 -3.43
CA GLY A 121 -0.94 15.68 -2.59
C GLY A 121 -1.24 16.05 -1.13
N TYR A 122 -2.32 16.77 -0.84
CA TYR A 122 -2.65 17.13 0.53
C TYR A 122 -3.04 15.92 1.41
N MET A 123 -3.41 14.79 0.78
CA MET A 123 -3.67 13.55 1.50
C MET A 123 -2.38 12.84 1.93
N GLY A 124 -1.25 13.20 1.32
CA GLY A 124 0.03 12.56 1.58
C GLY A 124 0.08 11.11 1.13
N ALA A 125 0.97 10.34 1.75
CA ALA A 125 1.03 8.90 1.55
C ALA A 125 -0.12 8.24 2.30
N VAL A 126 -0.81 7.28 1.68
CA VAL A 126 -1.97 6.62 2.27
C VAL A 126 -1.79 5.11 2.31
N ASP A 127 -2.34 4.47 3.34
CA ASP A 127 -2.27 3.03 3.52
C ASP A 127 -3.67 2.45 3.61
N PHE A 128 -3.84 1.22 3.11
CA PHE A 128 -5.09 0.48 3.23
C PHE A 128 -4.85 -0.87 3.87
N THR A 129 -5.55 -1.16 4.97
CA THR A 129 -5.49 -2.46 5.62
C THR A 129 -6.46 -3.41 4.93
N ILE A 130 -5.95 -4.58 4.54
CA ILE A 130 -6.73 -5.56 3.77
C ILE A 130 -7.17 -6.70 4.69
N PRO A 131 -8.48 -6.95 4.82
CA PRO A 131 -8.96 -8.07 5.64
C PRO A 131 -8.43 -9.42 5.14
N ALA A 132 -8.14 -10.32 6.07
CA ALA A 132 -7.66 -11.66 5.72
C ALA A 132 -8.64 -12.41 4.81
N ALA A 133 -9.93 -12.16 4.96
CA ALA A 133 -10.96 -12.77 4.11
C ALA A 133 -10.84 -12.33 2.64
N VAL A 134 -10.26 -11.16 2.39
CA VAL A 134 -10.06 -10.64 1.03
C VAL A 134 -8.72 -11.09 0.46
N SER A 135 -7.65 -10.96 1.25
CA SER A 135 -6.30 -11.32 0.79
C SER A 135 -6.08 -12.83 0.72
N GLY A 136 -6.81 -13.60 1.52
CA GLY A 136 -6.57 -15.02 1.67
C GLY A 136 -5.33 -15.35 2.48
N ILE A 137 -4.70 -14.35 3.07
CA ILE A 137 -3.49 -14.50 3.88
C ILE A 137 -3.88 -14.43 5.36
N PRO A 138 -3.66 -15.50 6.14
CA PRO A 138 -3.92 -15.44 7.58
C PRO A 138 -2.99 -14.42 8.25
N ALA A 139 -3.39 -13.93 9.41
CA ALA A 139 -2.58 -12.99 10.18
C ALA A 139 -1.17 -13.55 10.41
N GLN A 140 -0.15 -12.74 10.15
CA GLN A 140 1.25 -13.13 10.26
C GLN A 140 1.89 -12.73 11.59
#